data_e667f935e731684221ca2cae6d0a3116
#
_entry.id   e667f935e731684221ca2cae6d0a3116
#
_cell.length_a   1.000
_cell.length_b   1.000
_cell.length_c   1.000
_cell.angle_alpha   90.00
_cell.angle_beta   90.00
_cell.angle_gamma   90.00
#
_symmetry.space_group_name_H-M   'P 1'
#
loop_
_entity.id
_entity.type
_entity.pdbx_description
1 polymer ?
#
loop_
_entity_poly.entity_id
_entity_poly.type
_entity_poly.pdbx_seq_one_letter_code
_entity_poly.pdbx_strand_id
1 'polypeptide(L)'
;TDDARLVYRVIQEGQAAGGTAINYAKVVGLLRNKPGKVIGIQVRDVLTGAEKEIKAGLVINASGAWADELRGMIDKPARLRLLRGSHLIFSHERVPLDDAVSFLHAQDHRPVFAFSWEGATLVGTTDIDHDHPMSTDPWISEQEVDYLLSAVNHIFDCLHLTRDDVISTFAGIRSVLDTGKADPSKEARDEIL
;
A
#
# COMPACT_ATOMS: atom_id res chain seq x y z
N THR A 1 12.24 9.61 3.39
CA THR A 1 11.37 9.57 4.58
C THR A 1 11.05 8.14 4.90
N ASP A 2 11.15 7.74 6.14
CA ASP A 2 10.70 6.44 6.62
C ASP A 2 9.20 6.55 6.97
N ASP A 3 8.35 6.04 6.10
CA ASP A 3 6.90 6.19 6.22
C ASP A 3 6.34 5.44 7.45
N ALA A 4 6.94 4.33 7.83
CA ALA A 4 6.52 3.60 9.04
C ALA A 4 6.78 4.42 10.31
N ARG A 5 7.92 5.09 10.39
CA ARG A 5 8.25 6.01 11.49
C ARG A 5 7.36 7.25 11.49
N LEU A 6 7.02 7.78 10.32
CA LEU A 6 6.08 8.90 10.20
C LEU A 6 4.70 8.51 10.74
N VAL A 7 4.15 7.38 10.31
CA VAL A 7 2.86 6.86 10.79
C VAL A 7 2.90 6.64 12.31
N TYR A 8 3.98 6.03 12.81
CA TYR A 8 4.13 5.81 14.26
C TYR A 8 4.17 7.13 15.04
N ARG A 9 4.85 8.17 14.50
CA ARG A 9 4.87 9.50 15.11
C ARG A 9 3.49 10.13 15.15
N VAL A 10 2.71 10.05 14.07
CA VAL A 10 1.33 10.56 14.02
C VAL A 10 0.44 9.86 15.07
N ILE A 11 0.60 8.54 15.23
CA ILE A 11 -0.12 7.79 16.26
C ILE A 11 0.25 8.30 17.68
N GLN A 12 1.54 8.50 17.94
CA GLN A 12 2.00 9.03 19.24
C GLN A 12 1.44 10.42 19.54
N GLU A 13 1.40 11.31 18.55
CA GLU A 13 0.81 12.66 18.69
C GLU A 13 -0.70 12.56 18.97
N GLY A 14 -1.40 11.66 18.28
CA GLY A 14 -2.82 11.41 18.55
C GLY A 14 -3.07 10.91 19.97
N GLN A 15 -2.21 10.02 20.49
CA GLN A 15 -2.29 9.54 21.86
C GLN A 15 -1.98 10.66 22.88
N ALA A 16 -0.98 11.50 22.62
CA ALA A 16 -0.65 12.66 23.43
C ALA A 16 -1.81 13.68 23.49
N ALA A 17 -2.61 13.77 22.44
CA ALA A 17 -3.81 14.60 22.37
C ALA A 17 -5.05 13.94 23.05
N GLY A 18 -4.88 12.78 23.71
CA GLY A 18 -5.95 12.07 24.43
C GLY A 18 -6.66 10.99 23.60
N GLY A 19 -6.17 10.69 22.41
CA GLY A 19 -6.66 9.59 21.60
C GLY A 19 -6.22 8.22 22.12
N THR A 20 -6.89 7.16 21.69
CA THR A 20 -6.52 5.77 21.98
C THR A 20 -6.20 5.06 20.66
N ALA A 21 -5.01 4.47 20.58
CA ALA A 21 -4.60 3.62 19.45
C ALA A 21 -4.46 2.17 19.96
N ILE A 22 -5.11 1.24 19.27
CA ILE A 22 -5.11 -0.18 19.62
C ILE A 22 -4.77 -0.98 18.36
N ASN A 23 -3.71 -1.77 18.44
CA ASN A 23 -3.38 -2.76 17.41
C ASN A 23 -4.00 -4.13 17.75
N TYR A 24 -3.91 -5.09 16.85
CA TYR A 24 -4.52 -6.42 16.96
C TYR A 24 -6.04 -6.42 17.19
N ALA A 25 -6.70 -5.29 16.93
CA ALA A 25 -8.13 -5.09 17.07
C ALA A 25 -8.81 -5.01 15.70
N LYS A 26 -9.18 -6.17 15.15
CA LYS A 26 -9.83 -6.24 13.83
C LYS A 26 -11.29 -5.85 13.93
N VAL A 27 -11.75 -4.89 13.13
CA VAL A 27 -13.17 -4.60 12.97
C VAL A 27 -13.82 -5.75 12.20
N VAL A 28 -14.83 -6.39 12.80
CA VAL A 28 -15.53 -7.54 12.24
C VAL A 28 -17.01 -7.27 11.98
N GLY A 29 -17.52 -6.11 12.40
CA GLY A 29 -18.90 -5.69 12.18
C GLY A 29 -19.13 -4.23 12.47
N LEU A 30 -20.24 -3.71 11.96
CA LEU A 30 -20.73 -2.36 12.23
C LEU A 30 -22.03 -2.43 13.03
N LEU A 31 -22.07 -1.73 14.16
CA LEU A 31 -23.29 -1.63 14.99
C LEU A 31 -24.24 -0.62 14.36
N ARG A 32 -25.49 -1.01 14.20
CA ARG A 32 -26.54 -0.17 13.58
C ARG A 32 -27.75 -0.04 14.51
N ASN A 33 -28.35 1.14 14.55
CA ASN A 33 -29.66 1.33 15.18
C ASN A 33 -30.80 1.17 14.16
N LYS A 34 -32.03 1.25 14.64
CA LYS A 34 -33.23 1.52 13.78
C LYS A 34 -33.28 3.05 13.60
N PRO A 35 -33.16 3.62 12.42
CA PRO A 35 -33.35 3.12 11.04
C PRO A 35 -32.10 2.72 10.26
N GLY A 36 -31.04 2.22 10.87
CA GLY A 36 -29.87 1.71 10.14
C GLY A 36 -28.64 2.61 10.19
N LYS A 37 -28.65 3.68 11.00
CA LYS A 37 -27.48 4.52 11.24
C LYS A 37 -26.41 3.72 11.98
N VAL A 38 -25.15 3.84 11.54
CA VAL A 38 -23.98 3.28 12.26
C VAL A 38 -23.80 4.01 13.59
N ILE A 39 -23.69 3.26 14.66
CA ILE A 39 -23.56 3.75 16.05
C ILE A 39 -22.36 3.16 16.77
N GLY A 40 -21.49 2.45 16.07
CA GLY A 40 -20.29 1.82 16.63
C GLY A 40 -19.77 0.71 15.77
N ILE A 41 -18.85 -0.04 16.32
CA ILE A 41 -18.14 -1.16 15.67
C ILE A 41 -18.11 -2.37 16.59
N GLN A 42 -18.05 -3.56 15.98
CA GLN A 42 -17.67 -4.80 16.65
C GLN A 42 -16.21 -5.09 16.34
N VAL A 43 -15.41 -5.28 17.37
CA VAL A 43 -13.96 -5.57 17.24
C VAL A 43 -13.68 -6.96 17.79
N ARG A 44 -12.75 -7.63 17.12
CA ARG A 44 -12.16 -8.90 17.57
C ARG A 44 -10.69 -8.68 17.89
N ASP A 45 -10.28 -9.05 19.08
CA ASP A 45 -8.88 -9.23 19.44
C ASP A 45 -8.33 -10.46 18.66
N VAL A 46 -7.39 -10.22 17.76
CA VAL A 46 -6.86 -11.30 16.91
C VAL A 46 -5.94 -12.27 17.64
N LEU A 47 -5.47 -11.91 18.84
CA LEU A 47 -4.61 -12.76 19.66
C LEU A 47 -5.42 -13.74 20.51
N THR A 48 -6.55 -13.28 21.04
CA THR A 48 -7.38 -14.07 21.99
C THR A 48 -8.68 -14.57 21.36
N GLY A 49 -9.11 -13.98 20.24
CA GLY A 49 -10.40 -14.24 19.61
C GLY A 49 -11.59 -13.56 20.32
N ALA A 50 -11.37 -12.84 21.41
CA ALA A 50 -12.43 -12.16 22.13
C ALA A 50 -13.05 -11.02 21.33
N GLU A 51 -14.37 -10.89 21.36
CA GLU A 51 -15.09 -9.83 20.66
C GLU A 51 -15.70 -8.84 21.64
N LYS A 52 -15.72 -7.56 21.24
CA LYS A 52 -16.33 -6.47 21.99
C LYS A 52 -17.00 -5.47 21.08
N GLU A 53 -18.05 -4.84 21.59
CA GLU A 53 -18.73 -3.71 20.96
C GLU A 53 -18.15 -2.39 21.46
N ILE A 54 -17.87 -1.48 20.55
CA ILE A 54 -17.45 -0.11 20.85
C ILE A 54 -18.48 0.84 20.23
N LYS A 55 -19.19 1.56 21.08
CA LYS A 55 -20.18 2.56 20.63
C LYS A 55 -19.48 3.88 20.32
N ALA A 56 -19.91 4.54 19.25
CA ALA A 56 -19.36 5.82 18.80
C ALA A 56 -20.45 6.68 18.13
N GLY A 57 -20.34 7.98 18.27
CA GLY A 57 -21.21 8.94 17.58
C GLY A 57 -20.90 9.04 16.07
N LEU A 58 -19.66 8.76 15.69
CA LEU A 58 -19.15 8.73 14.32
C LEU A 58 -18.17 7.59 14.18
N VAL A 59 -18.21 6.89 13.06
CA VAL A 59 -17.24 5.88 12.65
C VAL A 59 -16.62 6.33 11.32
N ILE A 60 -15.30 6.46 11.29
CA ILE A 60 -14.54 6.82 10.09
C ILE A 60 -13.87 5.55 9.57
N ASN A 61 -14.15 5.21 8.30
CA ASN A 61 -13.49 4.13 7.61
C ASN A 61 -12.24 4.66 6.89
N ALA A 62 -11.06 4.43 7.47
CA ALA A 62 -9.76 4.76 6.91
C ALA A 62 -8.88 3.51 6.77
N SER A 63 -9.50 2.36 6.43
CA SER A 63 -8.84 1.06 6.38
C SER A 63 -8.11 0.76 5.07
N GLY A 64 -7.81 1.78 4.25
CA GLY A 64 -7.00 1.67 3.04
C GLY A 64 -7.57 0.64 2.07
N ALA A 65 -6.78 -0.35 1.68
CA ALA A 65 -7.16 -1.38 0.73
C ALA A 65 -8.35 -2.25 1.19
N TRP A 66 -8.67 -2.29 2.48
CA TRP A 66 -9.81 -3.02 3.04
C TRP A 66 -11.08 -2.16 3.21
N ALA A 67 -11.09 -0.92 2.73
CA ALA A 67 -12.23 -0.03 2.97
C ALA A 67 -13.53 -0.55 2.34
N ASP A 68 -13.45 -1.25 1.21
CA ASP A 68 -14.63 -1.85 0.58
C ASP A 68 -15.18 -3.07 1.34
N GLU A 69 -14.38 -3.78 2.13
CA GLU A 69 -14.87 -4.83 3.04
C GLU A 69 -15.83 -4.22 4.07
N LEU A 70 -15.46 -3.09 4.68
CA LEU A 70 -16.32 -2.41 5.64
C LEU A 70 -17.54 -1.79 4.96
N ARG A 71 -17.41 -1.28 3.75
CA ARG A 71 -18.54 -0.76 2.95
C ARG A 71 -19.54 -1.85 2.64
N GLY A 72 -19.08 -3.06 2.32
CA GLY A 72 -19.90 -4.24 2.10
C GLY A 72 -20.76 -4.59 3.34
N MET A 73 -20.28 -4.34 4.56
CA MET A 73 -21.03 -4.58 5.80
C MET A 73 -22.29 -3.68 5.95
N ILE A 74 -22.41 -2.65 5.14
CA ILE A 74 -23.57 -1.74 5.09
C ILE A 74 -24.24 -1.70 3.71
N ASP A 75 -24.08 -2.77 2.95
CA ASP A 75 -24.69 -2.96 1.62
C ASP A 75 -24.30 -1.84 0.62
N LYS A 76 -23.11 -1.29 0.75
CA LYS A 76 -22.57 -0.32 -0.20
C LYS A 76 -21.69 -0.99 -1.24
N PRO A 77 -21.79 -0.61 -2.51
CA PRO A 77 -20.96 -1.19 -3.57
C PRO A 77 -19.49 -0.87 -3.36
N ALA A 78 -18.62 -1.74 -3.86
CA ALA A 78 -17.19 -1.47 -3.96
C ALA A 78 -16.92 -0.22 -4.81
N ARG A 79 -15.90 0.52 -4.46
CA ARG A 79 -15.47 1.75 -5.15
C ARG A 79 -13.97 1.81 -5.38
N LEU A 80 -13.24 0.86 -4.82
CA LEU A 80 -11.78 0.87 -4.88
C LEU A 80 -11.29 -0.03 -6.01
N ARG A 81 -10.29 0.47 -6.71
CA ARG A 81 -9.38 -0.30 -7.54
C ARG A 81 -8.09 -0.50 -6.75
N LEU A 82 -7.68 -1.73 -6.60
CA LEU A 82 -6.47 -2.07 -5.85
C LEU A 82 -5.30 -2.16 -6.83
N LEU A 83 -4.25 -1.39 -6.56
CA LEU A 83 -3.06 -1.33 -7.39
C LEU A 83 -1.87 -1.85 -6.59
N ARG A 84 -1.06 -2.71 -7.24
CA ARG A 84 0.19 -3.20 -6.67
C ARG A 84 1.37 -2.37 -7.18
N GLY A 85 2.21 -1.93 -6.24
CA GLY A 85 3.49 -1.31 -6.51
C GLY A 85 4.61 -2.16 -5.93
N SER A 86 5.56 -2.55 -6.77
CA SER A 86 6.64 -3.47 -6.43
C SER A 86 8.00 -2.80 -6.56
N HIS A 87 8.97 -3.26 -5.77
CA HIS A 87 10.32 -2.73 -5.75
C HIS A 87 11.34 -3.86 -5.79
N LEU A 88 12.47 -3.59 -6.43
CA LEU A 88 13.68 -4.39 -6.37
C LEU A 88 14.68 -3.76 -5.40
N ILE A 89 15.41 -4.59 -4.70
CA ILE A 89 16.47 -4.18 -3.79
C ILE A 89 17.78 -4.80 -4.27
N PHE A 90 18.79 -3.96 -4.44
CA PHE A 90 20.15 -4.32 -4.82
C PHE A 90 21.11 -3.96 -3.69
N SER A 91 22.27 -4.63 -3.64
CA SER A 91 23.33 -4.15 -2.77
C SER A 91 23.83 -2.78 -3.26
N HIS A 92 24.22 -1.91 -2.33
CA HIS A 92 24.80 -0.62 -2.70
C HIS A 92 26.09 -0.78 -3.55
N GLU A 93 26.87 -1.82 -3.29
CA GLU A 93 28.09 -2.12 -4.09
C GLU A 93 27.74 -2.40 -5.56
N ARG A 94 26.59 -3.03 -5.83
CA ARG A 94 26.17 -3.40 -7.18
C ARG A 94 25.52 -2.23 -7.92
N VAL A 95 24.79 -1.39 -7.18
CA VAL A 95 24.13 -0.18 -7.70
C VAL A 95 24.49 1.00 -6.78
N PRO A 96 25.68 1.60 -6.96
CA PRO A 96 26.17 2.65 -6.05
C PRO A 96 25.54 4.00 -6.35
N LEU A 97 24.44 4.32 -5.66
CA LEU A 97 23.75 5.61 -5.74
C LEU A 97 23.88 6.33 -4.40
N ASP A 98 24.37 7.55 -4.42
CA ASP A 98 24.40 8.43 -3.25
C ASP A 98 23.14 9.29 -3.14
N ASP A 99 22.53 9.60 -4.28
CA ASP A 99 21.34 10.43 -4.40
C ASP A 99 20.13 9.63 -4.94
N ALA A 100 18.95 10.21 -4.78
CA ALA A 100 17.73 9.69 -5.42
C ALA A 100 17.66 10.13 -6.89
N VAL A 101 17.49 9.19 -7.78
CA VAL A 101 17.35 9.40 -9.22
C VAL A 101 15.92 9.07 -9.64
N SER A 102 15.28 9.96 -10.38
CA SER A 102 13.98 9.72 -11.03
C SER A 102 14.15 9.71 -12.53
N PHE A 103 13.61 8.70 -13.19
CA PHE A 103 13.68 8.57 -14.65
C PHE A 103 12.38 7.96 -15.19
N LEU A 104 12.19 8.05 -16.50
CA LEU A 104 11.01 7.50 -17.16
C LEU A 104 11.34 6.15 -17.78
N HIS A 105 10.46 5.17 -17.59
CA HIS A 105 10.57 3.86 -18.24
C HIS A 105 10.45 4.01 -19.76
N ALA A 106 11.33 3.33 -20.50
CA ALA A 106 11.42 3.49 -21.95
C ALA A 106 10.16 3.02 -22.71
N GLN A 107 9.40 2.07 -22.17
CA GLN A 107 8.23 1.49 -22.83
C GLN A 107 6.96 2.34 -22.68
N ASP A 108 6.70 2.89 -21.49
CA ASP A 108 5.42 3.50 -21.15
C ASP A 108 5.53 4.90 -20.52
N HIS A 109 6.76 5.42 -20.40
CA HIS A 109 7.09 6.72 -19.82
C HIS A 109 6.61 6.91 -18.38
N ARG A 110 6.44 5.82 -17.61
CA ARG A 110 6.11 5.90 -16.20
C ARG A 110 7.35 6.25 -15.38
N PRO A 111 7.19 7.06 -14.33
CA PRO A 111 8.31 7.39 -13.47
C PRO A 111 8.75 6.18 -12.65
N VAL A 112 10.04 5.92 -12.67
CA VAL A 112 10.74 4.95 -11.83
C VAL A 112 11.74 5.72 -11.00
N PHE A 113 11.94 5.29 -9.76
CA PHE A 113 12.88 5.89 -8.83
C PHE A 113 13.94 4.85 -8.46
N ALA A 114 15.16 5.31 -8.32
CA ALA A 114 16.25 4.55 -7.72
C ALA A 114 16.89 5.41 -6.63
N PHE A 115 17.05 4.88 -5.42
CA PHE A 115 17.61 5.65 -4.30
C PHE A 115 18.26 4.74 -3.27
N SER A 116 19.25 5.30 -2.57
CA SER A 116 19.95 4.62 -1.49
C SER A 116 19.07 4.52 -0.23
N TRP A 117 19.08 3.35 0.41
CA TRP A 117 18.36 3.08 1.64
C TRP A 117 19.11 2.07 2.52
N GLU A 118 19.64 2.51 3.64
CA GLU A 118 20.30 1.68 4.67
C GLU A 118 21.35 0.68 4.10
N GLY A 119 22.21 1.15 3.19
CA GLY A 119 23.26 0.33 2.59
C GLY A 119 22.82 -0.54 1.40
N ALA A 120 21.58 -0.38 0.96
CA ALA A 120 21.05 -0.98 -0.25
C ALA A 120 20.58 0.11 -1.22
N THR A 121 20.26 -0.27 -2.45
CA THR A 121 19.60 0.59 -3.43
C THR A 121 18.24 0.00 -3.82
N LEU A 122 17.20 0.80 -3.64
CA LEU A 122 15.83 0.46 -4.00
C LEU A 122 15.52 1.00 -5.39
N VAL A 123 14.85 0.17 -6.22
CA VAL A 123 14.36 0.54 -7.55
C VAL A 123 12.86 0.23 -7.62
N GLY A 124 12.06 1.20 -7.99
CA GLY A 124 10.61 1.06 -8.12
C GLY A 124 9.94 2.37 -8.52
N THR A 125 8.69 2.33 -8.80
CA THR A 125 7.73 1.27 -8.49
C THR A 125 6.94 0.87 -9.75
N THR A 126 6.38 -0.32 -9.74
CA THR A 126 5.31 -0.70 -10.67
C THR A 126 3.96 -0.12 -10.22
N ASP A 127 2.94 -0.24 -11.03
CA ASP A 127 1.58 0.23 -10.73
C ASP A 127 0.58 -0.54 -11.59
N ILE A 128 0.27 -1.75 -11.17
CA ILE A 128 -0.58 -2.68 -11.90
C ILE A 128 -1.79 -3.09 -11.06
N ASP A 129 -2.86 -3.53 -11.72
CA ASP A 129 -4.02 -4.07 -11.01
C ASP A 129 -3.62 -5.25 -10.13
N HIS A 130 -4.15 -5.26 -8.90
CA HIS A 130 -3.96 -6.37 -7.97
C HIS A 130 -5.18 -7.29 -8.02
N ASP A 131 -4.99 -8.49 -8.50
CA ASP A 131 -6.04 -9.50 -8.74
C ASP A 131 -5.98 -10.69 -7.77
N HIS A 132 -5.10 -10.62 -6.77
CA HIS A 132 -4.95 -11.68 -5.77
C HIS A 132 -5.76 -11.40 -4.49
N PRO A 133 -6.10 -12.44 -3.71
CA PRO A 133 -6.81 -12.25 -2.44
C PRO A 133 -6.03 -11.40 -1.46
N MET A 134 -6.71 -10.44 -0.82
CA MET A 134 -6.16 -9.58 0.24
C MET A 134 -5.81 -10.33 1.54
N SER A 135 -6.05 -11.64 1.61
CA SER A 135 -5.67 -12.51 2.74
C SER A 135 -4.21 -12.92 2.74
N THR A 136 -3.51 -12.67 1.63
CA THR A 136 -2.07 -12.95 1.48
C THR A 136 -1.33 -11.65 1.23
N ASP A 137 -0.09 -11.58 1.72
CA ASP A 137 0.78 -10.44 1.45
C ASP A 137 1.04 -10.34 -0.07
N PRO A 138 1.06 -9.12 -0.63
CA PRO A 138 1.36 -8.95 -2.05
C PRO A 138 2.82 -9.31 -2.33
N TRP A 139 3.04 -9.92 -3.50
CA TRP A 139 4.39 -10.23 -3.99
C TRP A 139 4.58 -9.71 -5.41
N ILE A 140 5.82 -9.48 -5.77
CA ILE A 140 6.21 -9.08 -7.12
C ILE A 140 6.07 -10.25 -8.09
N SER A 141 5.58 -9.99 -9.29
CA SER A 141 5.58 -10.98 -10.38
C SER A 141 6.90 -10.95 -11.16
N GLU A 142 7.19 -12.04 -11.88
CA GLU A 142 8.38 -12.08 -12.75
C GLU A 142 8.36 -10.99 -13.82
N GLN A 143 7.18 -10.66 -14.35
CA GLN A 143 7.02 -9.58 -15.33
C GLN A 143 7.37 -8.21 -14.73
N GLU A 144 7.03 -7.97 -13.46
CA GLU A 144 7.40 -6.73 -12.77
C GLU A 144 8.90 -6.68 -12.49
N VAL A 145 9.54 -7.81 -12.19
CA VAL A 145 11.01 -7.89 -12.05
C VAL A 145 11.68 -7.50 -13.36
N ASP A 146 11.27 -8.11 -14.47
CA ASP A 146 11.84 -7.82 -15.78
C ASP A 146 11.59 -6.37 -16.24
N TYR A 147 10.40 -5.84 -15.93
CA TYR A 147 10.05 -4.46 -16.18
C TYR A 147 11.01 -3.50 -15.44
N LEU A 148 11.20 -3.67 -14.16
CA LEU A 148 12.08 -2.81 -13.36
C LEU A 148 13.57 -2.98 -13.74
N LEU A 149 14.02 -4.21 -14.04
CA LEU A 149 15.36 -4.47 -14.54
C LEU A 149 15.59 -3.77 -15.88
N SER A 150 14.62 -3.82 -16.81
CA SER A 150 14.74 -3.13 -18.09
C SER A 150 14.84 -1.62 -17.92
N ALA A 151 14.09 -1.05 -16.99
CA ALA A 151 14.11 0.38 -16.69
C ALA A 151 15.47 0.84 -16.16
N VAL A 152 16.01 0.15 -15.15
CA VAL A 152 17.28 0.53 -14.54
C VAL A 152 18.47 0.30 -15.45
N ASN A 153 18.48 -0.79 -16.25
CA ASN A 153 19.52 -1.05 -17.22
C ASN A 153 19.48 -0.07 -18.42
N HIS A 154 18.32 0.48 -18.74
CA HIS A 154 18.23 1.50 -19.79
C HIS A 154 18.90 2.82 -19.38
N ILE A 155 18.83 3.18 -18.11
CA ILE A 155 19.41 4.42 -17.58
C ILE A 155 20.87 4.23 -17.16
N PHE A 156 21.18 3.08 -16.59
CA PHE A 156 22.52 2.72 -16.13
C PHE A 156 23.05 1.55 -16.94
N ASP A 157 23.27 1.80 -18.23
CA ASP A 157 23.64 0.78 -19.24
C ASP A 157 24.94 0.02 -18.93
N CYS A 158 25.83 0.64 -18.15
CA CYS A 158 27.09 0.00 -17.71
C CYS A 158 26.89 -1.06 -16.61
N LEU A 159 25.73 -1.11 -15.94
CA LEU A 159 25.52 -2.02 -14.82
C LEU A 159 25.18 -3.45 -15.24
N HIS A 160 24.48 -3.65 -16.35
CA HIS A 160 24.06 -4.96 -16.87
C HIS A 160 23.41 -5.84 -15.77
N LEU A 161 22.44 -5.27 -15.04
CA LEU A 161 21.76 -5.96 -13.93
C LEU A 161 20.92 -7.12 -14.42
N THR A 162 20.95 -8.21 -13.68
CA THR A 162 20.17 -9.42 -13.90
C THR A 162 19.31 -9.73 -12.68
N ARG A 163 18.47 -10.76 -12.77
CA ARG A 163 17.69 -11.24 -11.61
C ARG A 163 18.59 -11.72 -10.45
N ASP A 164 19.77 -12.22 -10.76
CA ASP A 164 20.74 -12.71 -9.75
C ASP A 164 21.33 -11.59 -8.92
N ASP A 165 21.29 -10.34 -9.40
CA ASP A 165 21.74 -9.16 -8.66
C ASP A 165 20.69 -8.68 -7.63
N VAL A 166 19.45 -9.13 -7.73
CA VAL A 166 18.36 -8.74 -6.84
C VAL A 166 18.48 -9.49 -5.51
N ILE A 167 18.78 -8.76 -4.43
CA ILE A 167 18.93 -9.36 -3.10
C ILE A 167 17.61 -9.54 -2.37
N SER A 168 16.59 -8.74 -2.68
CA SER A 168 15.25 -8.85 -2.11
C SER A 168 14.25 -8.05 -2.94
N THR A 169 12.97 -8.29 -2.68
CA THR A 169 11.85 -7.56 -3.27
C THR A 169 10.81 -7.26 -2.22
N PHE A 170 10.00 -6.23 -2.44
CA PHE A 170 8.77 -6.04 -1.70
C PHE A 170 7.69 -5.44 -2.59
N ALA A 171 6.43 -5.69 -2.23
CA ALA A 171 5.28 -5.14 -2.90
C ALA A 171 4.28 -4.60 -1.88
N GLY A 172 3.53 -3.58 -2.26
CA GLY A 172 2.48 -2.99 -1.45
C GLY A 172 1.23 -2.73 -2.29
N ILE A 173 0.07 -2.75 -1.63
CA ILE A 173 -1.21 -2.42 -2.25
C ILE A 173 -1.59 -1.00 -1.92
N ARG A 174 -1.95 -0.25 -2.94
CA ARG A 174 -2.59 1.06 -2.79
C ARG A 174 -4.00 0.99 -3.36
N SER A 175 -4.92 1.65 -2.69
CA SER A 175 -6.29 1.79 -3.15
C SER A 175 -6.48 3.15 -3.82
N VAL A 176 -7.10 3.15 -4.99
CA VAL A 176 -7.55 4.34 -5.69
C VAL A 176 -9.05 4.19 -5.99
N LEU A 177 -9.71 5.29 -6.31
CA LEU A 177 -11.10 5.21 -6.75
C LEU A 177 -11.17 4.59 -8.14
N ASP A 178 -12.01 3.58 -8.28
CA ASP A 178 -12.31 3.01 -9.59
C ASP A 178 -13.25 3.95 -10.36
N THR A 179 -12.71 4.65 -11.35
CA THR A 179 -13.50 5.49 -12.27
C THR A 179 -13.67 4.83 -13.64
N GLY A 180 -13.26 3.57 -13.78
CA GLY A 180 -13.39 2.79 -15.00
C GLY A 180 -12.35 3.11 -16.08
N LYS A 181 -11.23 3.74 -15.72
CA LYS A 181 -10.15 4.01 -16.68
C LYS A 181 -9.41 2.73 -17.03
N ALA A 182 -9.10 2.55 -18.33
CA ALA A 182 -8.36 1.38 -18.80
C ALA A 182 -6.94 1.33 -18.20
N ASP A 183 -6.28 2.49 -18.06
CA ASP A 183 -4.94 2.60 -17.49
C ASP A 183 -5.03 2.89 -15.99
N PRO A 184 -4.56 1.97 -15.11
CA PRO A 184 -4.61 2.15 -13.66
C PRO A 184 -3.91 3.41 -13.17
N SER A 185 -2.82 3.82 -13.83
CA SER A 185 -2.02 4.97 -13.44
C SER A 185 -2.74 6.31 -13.62
N LYS A 186 -3.83 6.32 -14.39
CA LYS A 186 -4.66 7.52 -14.65
C LYS A 186 -5.84 7.66 -13.70
N GLU A 187 -6.05 6.70 -12.79
CA GLU A 187 -7.07 6.83 -11.76
C GLU A 187 -6.75 8.00 -10.83
N ALA A 188 -7.80 8.71 -10.41
CA ALA A 188 -7.66 9.81 -9.46
C ALA A 188 -7.24 9.28 -8.08
N ARG A 189 -6.32 9.99 -7.44
CA ARG A 189 -5.87 9.71 -6.07
C ARG A 189 -6.52 10.65 -5.07
N ASP A 190 -7.72 11.15 -5.41
CA ASP A 190 -8.48 12.07 -4.59
C ASP A 190 -9.14 11.34 -3.42
N GLU A 191 -9.25 12.03 -2.30
CA GLU A 191 -10.01 11.56 -1.14
C GLU A 191 -11.50 11.82 -1.38
N ILE A 192 -12.35 10.84 -1.04
CA ILE A 192 -13.81 11.03 -1.01
C ILE A 192 -14.29 10.84 0.42
N LEU A 193 -14.83 11.90 0.98
CA LEU A 193 -15.52 11.91 2.26
C LEU A 193 -17.00 11.54 2.11
#